data_64411f4a4f9042a919ab3901f2b182d2
#
_entry.id   64411f4a4f9042a919ab3901f2b182d2
#
_cell.length_a   1.000
_cell.length_b   1.000
_cell.length_c   1.000
_cell.angle_alpha   90.00
_cell.angle_beta   90.00
_cell.angle_gamma   90.00
#
_symmetry.space_group_name_H-M   'P 1'
#
loop_
_entity.id
_entity.type
_entity.pdbx_description
1 polymer ?
#
loop_
_entity_poly.entity_id
_entity_poly.type
_entity_poly.pdbx_seq_one_letter_code
_entity_poly.pdbx_strand_id
1 'polypeptide(L)'
;MIGAVADFAGGGAHGLRLAYAGVAGVMALMLGALAQEILPPGVLNVITGPGSDVGAALSRHPGVDMVSVTGDTATGKRIAAAGAESVKRLHLELGGKAPVLIFDDADLELAAATMRAASFWNAGQDCTAACRIVVGPKSYEKFVALLEQQVKTIKVGPTAEKATEMGSLISAEQLKRVEGFVSRAAKKAEVVLGGKTIRSKGHFYSPTIIAGPAQSSEIVQDEVFGPVVTVQRAKSDEQMVEWANDCKFGLASSIWTNDVARAFKVSKALQFGTVWVNDHFTLASEMPHGGFKQSGYGKDQSMYALEDYTVAKHIMVRSE
;
A
#
# COMPACT_ATOMS: atom_id res chain seq x y z
N MET A 1 -18.39 17.31 12.02
CA MET A 1 -18.98 16.45 10.97
C MET A 1 -17.81 15.71 10.34
N ILE A 2 -17.73 14.41 10.51
CA ILE A 2 -16.62 13.59 10.00
C ILE A 2 -17.11 12.98 8.70
N GLY A 3 -16.57 13.43 7.57
CA GLY A 3 -16.84 12.81 6.29
C GLY A 3 -15.71 11.83 5.94
N ALA A 4 -15.95 10.55 6.02
CA ALA A 4 -15.06 9.55 5.45
C ALA A 4 -15.46 9.33 3.99
N VAL A 5 -14.56 9.62 3.05
CA VAL A 5 -14.72 9.29 1.65
C VAL A 5 -13.92 8.04 1.38
N ALA A 6 -14.58 6.90 1.29
CA ALA A 6 -13.96 5.69 0.78
C ALA A 6 -14.11 5.67 -0.74
N ASP A 7 -13.03 5.92 -1.47
CA ASP A 7 -12.99 5.79 -2.92
C ASP A 7 -12.59 4.35 -3.29
N PHE A 8 -13.56 3.57 -3.74
CA PHE A 8 -13.30 2.30 -4.40
C PHE A 8 -13.27 2.53 -5.91
N ALA A 9 -12.18 3.14 -6.38
CA ALA A 9 -11.96 3.43 -7.77
C ALA A 9 -11.90 2.14 -8.61
N GLY A 10 -12.89 1.94 -9.42
CA GLY A 10 -12.90 0.88 -10.39
C GLY A 10 -13.57 1.31 -11.68
N GLY A 11 -12.83 1.73 -12.69
CA GLY A 11 -13.34 1.95 -14.04
C GLY A 11 -13.43 0.66 -14.88
N GLY A 12 -14.51 0.38 -15.58
CA GLY A 12 -14.80 -0.43 -16.79
C GLY A 12 -14.86 -1.95 -16.68
N ALA A 13 -15.97 -2.53 -16.71
CA ALA A 13 -16.59 -3.76 -17.27
C ALA A 13 -17.93 -3.99 -16.55
N HIS A 14 -19.00 -3.72 -17.26
CA HIS A 14 -20.29 -3.36 -16.67
C HIS A 14 -21.03 -4.41 -15.81
N GLY A 15 -20.66 -5.68 -15.82
CA GLY A 15 -21.40 -6.71 -15.06
C GLY A 15 -20.81 -7.05 -13.68
N LEU A 16 -19.53 -7.37 -13.61
CA LEU A 16 -18.88 -7.86 -12.38
C LEU A 16 -18.50 -6.72 -11.42
N ARG A 17 -18.25 -5.53 -11.94
CA ARG A 17 -17.93 -4.33 -11.16
C ARG A 17 -19.13 -3.76 -10.42
N LEU A 18 -20.31 -3.77 -11.03
CA LEU A 18 -21.54 -3.37 -10.35
C LEU A 18 -21.82 -4.25 -9.14
N ALA A 19 -21.50 -5.55 -9.21
CA ALA A 19 -21.65 -6.44 -8.08
C ALA A 19 -20.63 -6.17 -6.96
N TYR A 20 -19.37 -5.90 -7.29
CA TYR A 20 -18.31 -5.66 -6.28
C TYR A 20 -18.42 -4.26 -5.64
N ALA A 21 -18.62 -3.24 -6.44
CA ALA A 21 -18.94 -1.90 -5.94
C ALA A 21 -20.29 -1.88 -5.22
N GLY A 22 -21.25 -2.70 -5.67
CA GLY A 22 -22.52 -2.88 -5.03
C GLY A 22 -22.42 -3.52 -3.65
N VAL A 23 -21.64 -4.58 -3.49
CA VAL A 23 -21.44 -5.25 -2.17
C VAL A 23 -20.75 -4.33 -1.18
N ALA A 24 -19.66 -3.67 -1.55
CA ALA A 24 -18.97 -2.73 -0.67
C ALA A 24 -19.87 -1.53 -0.29
N GLY A 25 -20.60 -0.99 -1.26
CA GLY A 25 -21.57 0.08 -1.01
C GLY A 25 -22.71 -0.36 -0.10
N VAL A 26 -23.25 -1.56 -0.31
CA VAL A 26 -24.30 -2.14 0.57
C VAL A 26 -23.76 -2.35 1.98
N MET A 27 -22.56 -2.90 2.15
CA MET A 27 -21.95 -3.08 3.47
C MET A 27 -21.73 -1.75 4.19
N ALA A 28 -21.27 -0.72 3.49
CA ALA A 28 -21.11 0.62 4.06
C ALA A 28 -22.47 1.22 4.49
N LEU A 29 -23.50 1.07 3.65
CA LEU A 29 -24.86 1.52 3.99
C LEU A 29 -25.45 0.74 5.20
N MET A 30 -25.22 -0.57 5.29
CA MET A 30 -25.63 -1.37 6.44
C MET A 30 -24.91 -0.93 7.72
N LEU A 31 -23.61 -0.67 7.65
CA LEU A 31 -22.84 -0.14 8.79
C LEU A 31 -23.39 1.23 9.22
N GLY A 32 -23.69 2.10 8.24
CA GLY A 32 -24.33 3.40 8.51
C GLY A 32 -25.70 3.26 9.19
N ALA A 33 -26.53 2.31 8.76
CA ALA A 33 -27.82 2.03 9.39
C ALA A 33 -27.68 1.54 10.82
N LEU A 34 -26.78 0.56 11.07
CA LEU A 34 -26.50 0.08 12.42
C LEU A 34 -25.95 1.18 13.34
N ALA A 35 -25.10 2.06 12.82
CA ALA A 35 -24.56 3.16 13.59
C ALA A 35 -25.64 4.17 14.03
N GLN A 36 -26.70 4.36 13.24
CA GLN A 36 -27.82 5.25 13.59
C GLN A 36 -28.67 4.75 14.75
N GLU A 37 -28.60 3.45 15.09
CA GLU A 37 -29.26 2.91 16.30
C GLU A 37 -28.57 3.34 17.60
N ILE A 38 -27.28 3.75 17.49
CA ILE A 38 -26.41 4.06 18.64
C ILE A 38 -26.05 5.54 18.67
N LEU A 39 -25.79 6.13 17.51
CA LEU A 39 -25.34 7.51 17.37
C LEU A 39 -26.53 8.48 17.17
N PRO A 40 -26.41 9.73 17.65
CA PRO A 40 -27.42 10.75 17.33
C PRO A 40 -27.59 10.93 15.82
N PRO A 41 -28.82 11.26 15.35
CA PRO A 41 -29.06 11.48 13.94
C PRO A 41 -28.12 12.52 13.31
N GLY A 42 -27.57 12.19 12.14
CA GLY A 42 -26.68 13.09 11.38
C GLY A 42 -25.20 13.06 11.80
N VAL A 43 -24.84 12.30 12.85
CA VAL A 43 -23.43 12.15 13.26
C VAL A 43 -22.63 11.33 12.24
N LEU A 44 -23.22 10.26 11.71
CA LEU A 44 -22.62 9.46 10.63
C LEU A 44 -23.59 9.42 9.44
N ASN A 45 -23.09 9.82 8.28
CA ASN A 45 -23.85 9.77 7.02
C ASN A 45 -23.03 9.01 5.97
N VAL A 46 -23.64 8.02 5.33
CA VAL A 46 -23.02 7.23 4.28
C VAL A 46 -23.62 7.60 2.94
N ILE A 47 -22.78 8.08 2.02
CA ILE A 47 -23.15 8.43 0.66
C ILE A 47 -22.34 7.55 -0.29
N THR A 48 -23.00 6.86 -1.21
CA THR A 48 -22.37 6.02 -2.22
C THR A 48 -22.42 6.67 -3.59
N GLY A 49 -21.36 6.51 -4.38
CA GLY A 49 -21.27 7.03 -5.75
C GLY A 49 -19.85 6.99 -6.30
N PRO A 50 -19.66 7.38 -7.58
CA PRO A 50 -18.32 7.50 -8.15
C PRO A 50 -17.48 8.53 -7.40
N GLY A 51 -16.20 8.21 -7.15
CA GLY A 51 -15.27 9.13 -6.48
C GLY A 51 -15.07 10.44 -7.26
N SER A 52 -15.14 10.37 -8.61
CA SER A 52 -15.12 11.55 -9.49
C SER A 52 -16.27 12.53 -9.26
N ASP A 53 -17.40 12.07 -8.74
CA ASP A 53 -18.59 12.89 -8.52
C ASP A 53 -18.76 13.18 -7.03
N VAL A 54 -19.07 12.15 -6.22
CA VAL A 54 -19.33 12.30 -4.79
C VAL A 54 -18.07 12.72 -4.02
N GLY A 55 -16.94 12.05 -4.24
CA GLY A 55 -15.66 12.39 -3.61
C GLY A 55 -15.17 13.78 -3.98
N ALA A 56 -15.27 14.14 -5.27
CA ALA A 56 -14.91 15.46 -5.74
C ALA A 56 -15.84 16.57 -5.19
N ALA A 57 -17.16 16.30 -5.07
CA ALA A 57 -18.10 17.24 -4.47
C ALA A 57 -17.79 17.50 -2.99
N LEU A 58 -17.56 16.43 -2.21
CA LEU A 58 -17.19 16.55 -0.79
C LEU A 58 -15.88 17.30 -0.61
N SER A 59 -14.87 17.02 -1.46
CA SER A 59 -13.57 17.68 -1.38
C SER A 59 -13.62 19.19 -1.61
N ARG A 60 -14.61 19.66 -2.39
CA ARG A 60 -14.82 21.09 -2.69
C ARG A 60 -15.83 21.76 -1.78
N HIS A 61 -16.67 21.00 -1.08
CA HIS A 61 -17.81 21.57 -0.36
C HIS A 61 -17.37 22.45 0.81
N PRO A 62 -17.80 23.71 0.91
CA PRO A 62 -17.33 24.65 1.94
C PRO A 62 -17.72 24.24 3.37
N GLY A 63 -18.76 23.44 3.55
CA GLY A 63 -19.20 22.91 4.84
C GLY A 63 -18.47 21.63 5.28
N VAL A 64 -17.42 21.20 4.58
CA VAL A 64 -16.54 20.09 4.98
C VAL A 64 -15.22 20.68 5.49
N ASP A 65 -14.92 20.48 6.75
CA ASP A 65 -13.73 21.03 7.40
C ASP A 65 -12.48 20.17 7.21
N MET A 66 -12.67 18.86 7.06
CA MET A 66 -11.58 17.89 6.88
C MET A 66 -11.96 16.82 5.86
N VAL A 67 -10.98 16.39 5.07
CA VAL A 67 -11.10 15.24 4.18
C VAL A 67 -10.01 14.22 4.51
N SER A 68 -10.42 12.99 4.78
CA SER A 68 -9.53 11.83 4.91
C SER A 68 -9.71 10.92 3.70
N VAL A 69 -8.62 10.46 3.10
CA VAL A 69 -8.68 9.56 1.94
C VAL A 69 -7.53 8.57 1.96
N THR A 70 -7.86 7.32 1.60
CA THR A 70 -6.90 6.29 1.20
C THR A 70 -7.06 6.08 -0.30
N GLY A 71 -5.95 6.20 -1.06
CA GLY A 71 -6.01 6.08 -2.52
C GLY A 71 -4.67 6.31 -3.22
N ASP A 72 -4.70 6.51 -4.52
CA ASP A 72 -3.48 6.80 -5.27
C ASP A 72 -2.98 8.25 -5.07
N THR A 73 -1.67 8.46 -5.27
CA THR A 73 -1.03 9.76 -5.08
C THR A 73 -1.62 10.87 -5.96
N ALA A 74 -2.09 10.55 -7.17
CA ALA A 74 -2.67 11.57 -8.05
C ALA A 74 -4.05 12.01 -7.54
N THR A 75 -4.83 11.11 -6.97
CA THR A 75 -6.09 11.42 -6.30
C THR A 75 -5.84 12.28 -5.05
N GLY A 76 -4.88 11.92 -4.21
CA GLY A 76 -4.50 12.71 -3.05
C GLY A 76 -4.10 14.15 -3.41
N LYS A 77 -3.30 14.32 -4.46
CA LYS A 77 -2.91 15.65 -4.96
C LYS A 77 -4.11 16.48 -5.44
N ARG A 78 -5.08 15.86 -6.14
CA ARG A 78 -6.31 16.55 -6.58
C ARG A 78 -7.16 17.00 -5.38
N ILE A 79 -7.29 16.15 -4.36
CA ILE A 79 -8.00 16.48 -3.12
C ILE A 79 -7.29 17.60 -2.37
N ALA A 80 -5.96 17.55 -2.27
CA ALA A 80 -5.17 18.61 -1.64
C ALA A 80 -5.37 19.97 -2.34
N ALA A 81 -5.33 19.98 -3.66
CA ALA A 81 -5.59 21.19 -4.44
C ALA A 81 -7.02 21.72 -4.22
N ALA A 82 -8.03 20.84 -4.21
CA ALA A 82 -9.43 21.23 -3.97
C ALA A 82 -9.65 21.72 -2.52
N GLY A 83 -9.00 21.09 -1.55
CA GLY A 83 -9.08 21.45 -0.14
C GLY A 83 -8.46 22.81 0.20
N ALA A 84 -7.48 23.26 -0.59
CA ALA A 84 -6.82 24.55 -0.41
C ALA A 84 -7.77 25.73 -0.49
N GLU A 85 -8.82 25.69 -1.34
CA GLU A 85 -9.81 26.76 -1.53
C GLU A 85 -10.54 27.17 -0.24
N SER A 86 -10.71 26.24 0.71
CA SER A 86 -11.38 26.50 2.00
C SER A 86 -10.51 26.09 3.20
N VAL A 87 -9.20 25.95 2.98
CA VAL A 87 -8.20 25.64 4.03
C VAL A 87 -8.59 24.38 4.82
N LYS A 88 -9.05 23.34 4.13
CA LYS A 88 -9.43 22.07 4.77
C LYS A 88 -8.23 21.36 5.41
N ARG A 89 -8.46 20.73 6.54
CA ARG A 89 -7.54 19.70 7.02
C ARG A 89 -7.61 18.48 6.12
N LEU A 90 -6.46 17.86 5.90
CA LEU A 90 -6.37 16.68 5.05
C LEU A 90 -5.61 15.58 5.79
N HIS A 91 -6.12 14.36 5.67
CA HIS A 91 -5.45 13.14 6.06
C HIS A 91 -5.32 12.26 4.81
N LEU A 92 -4.10 12.01 4.36
CA LEU A 92 -3.83 11.38 3.08
C LEU A 92 -3.00 10.11 3.30
N GLU A 93 -3.63 8.95 3.14
CA GLU A 93 -3.00 7.63 3.08
C GLU A 93 -2.90 7.21 1.61
N LEU A 94 -1.72 7.33 1.03
CA LEU A 94 -1.51 7.19 -0.41
C LEU A 94 -0.62 5.99 -0.74
N GLY A 95 -0.26 5.87 -2.01
CA GLY A 95 0.52 4.75 -2.51
C GLY A 95 1.87 4.55 -1.83
N GLY A 96 2.42 3.37 -1.96
CA GLY A 96 3.70 2.96 -1.41
C GLY A 96 4.59 2.23 -2.41
N LYS A 97 5.86 2.10 -2.05
CA LYS A 97 6.85 1.27 -2.75
C LYS A 97 7.82 0.69 -1.70
N ALA A 98 7.26 -0.13 -0.81
CA ALA A 98 7.95 -0.59 0.38
C ALA A 98 9.26 -1.33 0.06
N PRO A 99 10.43 -0.80 0.48
CA PRO A 99 11.69 -1.52 0.39
C PRO A 99 11.80 -2.54 1.52
N VAL A 100 12.38 -3.68 1.20
CA VAL A 100 12.79 -4.72 2.12
C VAL A 100 14.30 -4.86 2.03
N LEU A 101 15.02 -4.58 3.11
CA LEU A 101 16.46 -4.65 3.17
C LEU A 101 16.88 -5.97 3.83
N ILE A 102 17.50 -6.86 3.07
CA ILE A 102 17.95 -8.17 3.56
C ILE A 102 19.47 -8.17 3.64
N PHE A 103 20.00 -8.04 4.86
CA PHE A 103 21.43 -8.04 5.13
C PHE A 103 22.00 -9.46 5.08
N ASP A 104 23.32 -9.56 4.89
CA ASP A 104 24.00 -10.85 4.70
C ASP A 104 23.96 -11.77 5.92
N ASP A 105 23.61 -11.26 7.10
CA ASP A 105 23.44 -12.00 8.35
C ASP A 105 21.98 -12.37 8.66
N ALA A 106 21.05 -12.03 7.78
CA ALA A 106 19.61 -12.31 7.98
C ALA A 106 19.29 -13.81 7.89
N ASP A 107 18.22 -14.23 8.55
CA ASP A 107 17.57 -15.50 8.30
C ASP A 107 16.85 -15.45 6.93
N LEU A 108 17.53 -15.97 5.91
CA LEU A 108 17.06 -15.90 4.52
C LEU A 108 15.83 -16.77 4.27
N GLU A 109 15.67 -17.88 4.99
CA GLU A 109 14.55 -18.80 4.85
C GLU A 109 13.28 -18.18 5.43
N LEU A 110 13.38 -17.63 6.63
CA LEU A 110 12.30 -16.87 7.25
C LEU A 110 11.92 -15.64 6.41
N ALA A 111 12.90 -14.88 5.93
CA ALA A 111 12.67 -13.71 5.07
C ALA A 111 11.94 -14.11 3.78
N ALA A 112 12.37 -15.15 3.08
CA ALA A 112 11.72 -15.60 1.84
C ALA A 112 10.28 -16.10 2.08
N ALA A 113 10.06 -16.83 3.18
CA ALA A 113 8.73 -17.30 3.56
C ALA A 113 7.79 -16.11 3.90
N THR A 114 8.29 -15.11 4.62
CA THR A 114 7.52 -13.90 4.91
C THR A 114 7.22 -13.09 3.65
N MET A 115 8.20 -12.92 2.75
CA MET A 115 8.01 -12.19 1.49
C MET A 115 7.00 -12.89 0.57
N ARG A 116 6.87 -14.22 0.63
CA ARG A 116 5.81 -14.94 -0.08
C ARG A 116 4.41 -14.40 0.29
N ALA A 117 4.16 -14.15 1.56
CA ALA A 117 2.91 -13.55 2.01
C ALA A 117 2.89 -12.04 1.76
N ALA A 118 3.91 -11.32 2.21
CA ALA A 118 3.96 -9.87 2.21
C ALA A 118 3.98 -9.22 0.81
N SER A 119 4.47 -9.94 -0.20
CA SER A 119 4.48 -9.43 -1.59
C SER A 119 3.25 -9.81 -2.40
N PHE A 120 2.55 -10.89 -2.04
CA PHE A 120 1.51 -11.48 -2.90
C PHE A 120 0.13 -11.58 -2.25
N TRP A 121 -0.01 -11.25 -0.98
CA TRP A 121 -1.31 -11.09 -0.33
C TRP A 121 -2.16 -10.08 -1.11
N ASN A 122 -3.47 -10.35 -1.23
CA ASN A 122 -4.40 -9.54 -2.04
C ASN A 122 -3.91 -9.30 -3.50
N ALA A 123 -3.16 -10.27 -4.07
CA ALA A 123 -2.51 -10.14 -5.37
C ALA A 123 -1.56 -8.93 -5.47
N GLY A 124 -0.87 -8.58 -4.39
CA GLY A 124 0.05 -7.43 -4.32
C GLY A 124 -0.65 -6.07 -4.43
N GLN A 125 -1.95 -6.02 -4.31
CA GLN A 125 -2.75 -4.79 -4.31
C GLN A 125 -2.87 -4.25 -2.87
N ASP A 126 -1.74 -3.83 -2.32
CA ASP A 126 -1.59 -3.29 -0.98
C ASP A 126 -0.54 -2.16 -0.99
N CYS A 127 -0.83 -1.06 -0.32
CA CYS A 127 0.04 0.13 -0.28
C CYS A 127 1.34 -0.12 0.50
N THR A 128 1.36 -1.10 1.39
CA THR A 128 2.52 -1.52 2.17
C THR A 128 3.18 -2.80 1.67
N ALA A 129 2.68 -3.40 0.56
CA ALA A 129 3.23 -4.65 0.02
C ALA A 129 4.75 -4.61 -0.13
N ALA A 130 5.42 -5.69 0.27
CA ALA A 130 6.86 -5.89 0.12
C ALA A 130 7.22 -6.06 -1.37
N CYS A 131 7.31 -4.98 -2.11
CA CYS A 131 7.40 -5.02 -3.58
C CYS A 131 8.78 -4.68 -4.13
N ARG A 132 9.73 -4.24 -3.28
CA ARG A 132 11.09 -3.86 -3.68
C ARG A 132 12.11 -4.39 -2.69
N ILE A 133 12.76 -5.51 -3.03
CA ILE A 133 13.72 -6.19 -2.16
C ILE A 133 15.14 -5.79 -2.56
N VAL A 134 15.94 -5.34 -1.59
CA VAL A 134 17.35 -5.02 -1.73
C VAL A 134 18.15 -5.98 -0.84
N VAL A 135 19.02 -6.78 -1.44
CA VAL A 135 19.73 -7.87 -0.77
C VAL A 135 21.23 -7.58 -0.73
N GLY A 136 21.86 -7.92 0.38
CA GLY A 136 23.31 -7.86 0.55
C GLY A 136 24.05 -8.71 -0.47
N PRO A 137 25.32 -8.34 -0.79
CA PRO A 137 26.04 -8.91 -1.93
C PRO A 137 26.29 -10.41 -1.83
N LYS A 138 26.44 -10.97 -0.62
CA LYS A 138 26.75 -12.40 -0.38
C LYS A 138 25.50 -13.27 -0.38
N SER A 139 24.35 -12.70 0.00
CA SER A 139 23.09 -13.42 0.19
C SER A 139 22.20 -13.43 -1.04
N TYR A 140 22.47 -12.60 -2.03
CA TYR A 140 21.58 -12.34 -3.15
C TYR A 140 21.15 -13.60 -3.90
N GLU A 141 22.09 -14.43 -4.38
CA GLU A 141 21.75 -15.62 -5.18
C GLU A 141 20.95 -16.64 -4.35
N LYS A 142 21.37 -16.88 -3.10
CA LYS A 142 20.64 -17.78 -2.20
C LYS A 142 19.23 -17.25 -1.95
N PHE A 143 19.08 -15.96 -1.68
CA PHE A 143 17.76 -15.37 -1.40
C PHE A 143 16.83 -15.42 -2.61
N VAL A 144 17.31 -15.11 -3.83
CA VAL A 144 16.49 -15.20 -5.05
C VAL A 144 15.98 -16.62 -5.27
N ALA A 145 16.86 -17.64 -5.08
CA ALA A 145 16.46 -19.04 -5.22
C ALA A 145 15.43 -19.46 -4.16
N LEU A 146 15.60 -19.05 -2.91
CA LEU A 146 14.64 -19.32 -1.83
C LEU A 146 13.29 -18.65 -2.10
N LEU A 147 13.30 -17.38 -2.51
CA LEU A 147 12.09 -16.64 -2.84
C LEU A 147 11.33 -17.30 -4.01
N GLU A 148 12.04 -17.71 -5.06
CA GLU A 148 11.43 -18.45 -6.17
C GLU A 148 10.76 -19.75 -5.69
N GLN A 149 11.46 -20.52 -4.85
CA GLN A 149 10.90 -21.75 -4.27
C GLN A 149 9.60 -21.49 -3.48
N GLN A 150 9.56 -20.44 -2.71
CA GLN A 150 8.38 -20.05 -1.94
C GLN A 150 7.24 -19.58 -2.85
N VAL A 151 7.52 -18.67 -3.77
CA VAL A 151 6.50 -18.00 -4.58
C VAL A 151 5.85 -18.93 -5.60
N LYS A 152 6.59 -19.88 -6.17
CA LYS A 152 6.02 -20.86 -7.13
C LYS A 152 4.97 -21.80 -6.51
N THR A 153 4.90 -21.89 -5.17
CA THR A 153 3.88 -22.69 -4.49
C THR A 153 2.52 -22.00 -4.40
N ILE A 154 2.43 -20.70 -4.68
CA ILE A 154 1.22 -19.90 -4.54
C ILE A 154 0.16 -20.40 -5.53
N LYS A 155 -0.98 -20.81 -5.01
CA LYS A 155 -2.13 -21.26 -5.80
C LYS A 155 -2.98 -20.06 -6.18
N VAL A 156 -2.96 -19.74 -7.48
CA VAL A 156 -3.77 -18.64 -8.05
C VAL A 156 -5.07 -19.22 -8.59
N GLY A 157 -6.20 -18.62 -8.22
CA GLY A 157 -7.50 -19.10 -8.67
C GLY A 157 -8.68 -18.27 -8.17
N PRO A 158 -9.91 -18.73 -8.46
CA PRO A 158 -11.13 -18.10 -7.97
C PRO A 158 -11.19 -18.10 -6.43
N THR A 159 -11.61 -16.99 -5.83
CA THR A 159 -11.69 -16.84 -4.36
C THR A 159 -12.74 -17.75 -3.69
N ALA A 160 -13.66 -18.32 -4.46
CA ALA A 160 -14.62 -19.32 -3.98
C ALA A 160 -13.99 -20.71 -3.73
N GLU A 161 -12.81 -20.98 -4.29
CA GLU A 161 -12.10 -22.22 -4.09
C GLU A 161 -11.22 -22.16 -2.83
N LYS A 162 -11.43 -23.12 -1.92
CA LYS A 162 -10.69 -23.16 -0.62
C LYS A 162 -9.16 -23.26 -0.78
N ALA A 163 -8.70 -23.82 -1.90
CA ALA A 163 -7.27 -23.98 -2.16
C ALA A 163 -6.61 -22.71 -2.72
N THR A 164 -7.39 -21.71 -3.12
CA THR A 164 -6.86 -20.47 -3.66
C THR A 164 -6.19 -19.64 -2.57
N GLU A 165 -4.95 -19.23 -2.82
CA GLU A 165 -4.16 -18.37 -1.95
C GLU A 165 -4.04 -16.94 -2.49
N MET A 166 -4.13 -16.78 -3.82
CA MET A 166 -4.09 -15.49 -4.47
C MET A 166 -5.22 -15.38 -5.50
N GLY A 167 -6.05 -14.37 -5.36
CA GLY A 167 -7.17 -14.06 -6.26
C GLY A 167 -6.77 -13.27 -7.49
N SER A 168 -7.78 -12.70 -8.17
CA SER A 168 -7.60 -11.84 -9.34
C SER A 168 -7.24 -10.40 -8.96
N LEU A 169 -6.65 -9.67 -9.91
CA LEU A 169 -6.60 -8.22 -9.89
C LEU A 169 -8.02 -7.63 -9.97
N ILE A 170 -8.15 -6.41 -9.45
CA ILE A 170 -9.46 -5.75 -9.33
C ILE A 170 -10.13 -5.46 -10.69
N SER A 171 -9.36 -5.30 -11.76
CA SER A 171 -9.90 -4.85 -13.03
C SER A 171 -9.02 -5.20 -14.24
N ALA A 172 -9.61 -5.10 -15.44
CA ALA A 172 -8.89 -5.25 -16.71
C ALA A 172 -7.82 -4.17 -16.91
N GLU A 173 -8.11 -2.93 -16.46
CA GLU A 173 -7.12 -1.84 -16.53
C GLU A 173 -5.93 -2.12 -15.63
N GLN A 174 -6.19 -2.63 -14.40
CA GLN A 174 -5.11 -2.97 -13.48
C GLN A 174 -4.29 -4.13 -14.02
N LEU A 175 -4.92 -5.15 -14.61
CA LEU A 175 -4.22 -6.24 -15.30
C LEU A 175 -3.32 -5.70 -16.41
N LYS A 176 -3.85 -4.85 -17.29
CA LYS A 176 -3.08 -4.21 -18.37
C LYS A 176 -1.93 -3.34 -17.84
N ARG A 177 -2.16 -2.62 -16.73
CA ARG A 177 -1.12 -1.82 -16.05
C ARG A 177 0.02 -2.71 -15.57
N VAL A 178 -0.27 -3.77 -14.83
CA VAL A 178 0.73 -4.74 -14.33
C VAL A 178 1.51 -5.38 -15.47
N GLU A 179 0.81 -5.89 -16.48
CA GLU A 179 1.40 -6.48 -17.68
C GLU A 179 2.34 -5.50 -18.41
N GLY A 180 1.94 -4.22 -18.51
CA GLY A 180 2.75 -3.17 -19.11
C GLY A 180 4.05 -2.93 -18.32
N PHE A 181 4.01 -2.83 -17.00
CA PHE A 181 5.21 -2.70 -16.16
C PHE A 181 6.18 -3.87 -16.35
N VAL A 182 5.67 -5.10 -16.28
CA VAL A 182 6.49 -6.31 -16.41
C VAL A 182 7.07 -6.44 -17.81
N SER A 183 6.28 -6.18 -18.86
CA SER A 183 6.77 -6.24 -20.25
C SER A 183 7.89 -5.24 -20.55
N ARG A 184 7.83 -4.05 -19.96
CA ARG A 184 8.91 -3.05 -20.09
C ARG A 184 10.15 -3.45 -19.29
N ALA A 185 9.96 -3.97 -18.08
CA ALA A 185 11.06 -4.41 -17.23
C ALA A 185 11.80 -5.63 -17.80
N ALA A 186 11.08 -6.59 -18.37
CA ALA A 186 11.64 -7.81 -18.99
C ALA A 186 12.62 -7.54 -20.14
N LYS A 187 12.64 -6.32 -20.70
CA LYS A 187 13.61 -5.92 -21.73
C LYS A 187 15.00 -5.63 -21.17
N LYS A 188 15.13 -5.41 -19.85
CA LYS A 188 16.35 -4.90 -19.20
C LYS A 188 16.70 -5.63 -17.90
N ALA A 189 15.83 -6.53 -17.42
CA ALA A 189 15.97 -7.28 -16.18
C ALA A 189 15.46 -8.70 -16.39
N GLU A 190 15.90 -9.62 -15.56
CA GLU A 190 15.52 -11.03 -15.63
C GLU A 190 14.14 -11.24 -14.97
N VAL A 191 13.24 -11.93 -15.68
CA VAL A 191 12.00 -12.46 -15.08
C VAL A 191 12.28 -13.87 -14.58
N VAL A 192 12.58 -14.00 -13.30
CA VAL A 192 12.92 -15.28 -12.64
C VAL A 192 11.69 -16.19 -12.58
N LEU A 193 10.53 -15.60 -12.29
CA LEU A 193 9.27 -16.33 -12.16
C LEU A 193 8.10 -15.48 -12.69
N GLY A 194 7.08 -16.14 -13.25
CA GLY A 194 5.80 -15.51 -13.58
C GLY A 194 5.81 -14.70 -14.88
N GLY A 195 5.48 -13.43 -14.78
CA GLY A 195 5.51 -12.46 -15.90
C GLY A 195 4.41 -12.63 -16.94
N LYS A 196 3.29 -13.31 -16.63
CA LYS A 196 2.23 -13.60 -17.61
C LYS A 196 0.83 -13.57 -17.03
N THR A 197 -0.11 -13.15 -17.86
CA THR A 197 -1.54 -13.27 -17.60
C THR A 197 -1.95 -14.74 -17.58
N ILE A 198 -2.76 -15.13 -16.60
CA ILE A 198 -3.38 -16.45 -16.53
C ILE A 198 -4.74 -16.35 -17.24
N ARG A 199 -4.92 -17.12 -18.33
CA ARG A 199 -6.17 -17.14 -19.12
C ARG A 199 -7.25 -17.89 -18.34
N SER A 200 -8.19 -17.15 -17.76
CA SER A 200 -9.35 -17.66 -17.02
C SER A 200 -10.48 -16.62 -17.03
N LYS A 201 -11.63 -16.97 -16.45
CA LYS A 201 -12.69 -15.97 -16.17
C LYS A 201 -12.25 -15.10 -14.99
N GLY A 202 -11.69 -13.93 -15.28
CA GLY A 202 -11.16 -12.98 -14.29
C GLY A 202 -9.83 -12.39 -14.72
N HIS A 203 -9.30 -11.48 -13.89
CA HIS A 203 -8.10 -10.71 -14.20
C HIS A 203 -6.88 -11.28 -13.47
N PHE A 204 -6.55 -12.56 -13.73
CA PHE A 204 -5.48 -13.24 -13.04
C PHE A 204 -4.12 -12.98 -13.68
N TYR A 205 -3.15 -12.67 -12.84
CA TYR A 205 -1.74 -12.52 -13.22
C TYR A 205 -0.86 -13.41 -12.35
N SER A 206 0.15 -14.03 -12.93
CA SER A 206 1.04 -14.92 -12.17
C SER A 206 1.89 -14.14 -11.16
N PRO A 207 2.14 -14.68 -9.95
CA PRO A 207 3.14 -14.15 -9.05
C PRO A 207 4.47 -14.00 -9.79
N THR A 208 5.06 -12.80 -9.71
CA THR A 208 6.18 -12.42 -10.59
C THR A 208 7.37 -11.91 -9.80
N ILE A 209 8.55 -12.47 -10.07
CA ILE A 209 9.83 -12.03 -9.52
C ILE A 209 10.68 -11.48 -10.66
N ILE A 210 11.18 -10.25 -10.50
CA ILE A 210 12.09 -9.59 -11.43
C ILE A 210 13.41 -9.33 -10.72
N ALA A 211 14.49 -9.95 -11.23
CA ALA A 211 15.83 -9.84 -10.67
C ALA A 211 16.69 -8.83 -11.42
N GLY A 212 17.53 -8.09 -10.70
CA GLY A 212 18.54 -7.18 -11.22
C GLY A 212 18.04 -5.94 -11.97
N PRO A 213 16.83 -5.40 -11.74
CA PRO A 213 16.44 -4.15 -12.38
C PRO A 213 17.32 -2.99 -11.89
N ALA A 214 17.62 -2.03 -12.76
CA ALA A 214 18.34 -0.83 -12.38
C ALA A 214 17.52 0.00 -11.37
N GLN A 215 18.20 0.67 -10.42
CA GLN A 215 17.55 1.50 -9.40
C GLN A 215 16.63 2.58 -10.01
N SER A 216 17.04 3.19 -11.12
CA SER A 216 16.27 4.22 -11.83
C SER A 216 15.13 3.68 -12.70
N SER A 217 14.92 2.36 -12.74
CA SER A 217 13.87 1.78 -13.59
C SER A 217 12.48 2.04 -13.03
N GLU A 218 11.52 2.22 -13.94
CA GLU A 218 10.10 2.45 -13.61
C GLU A 218 9.55 1.40 -12.64
N ILE A 219 9.90 0.13 -12.83
CA ILE A 219 9.40 -0.96 -11.99
C ILE A 219 9.92 -0.92 -10.55
N VAL A 220 11.05 -0.25 -10.32
CA VAL A 220 11.64 -0.01 -8.99
C VAL A 220 11.07 1.26 -8.37
N GLN A 221 10.84 2.31 -9.17
CA GLN A 221 10.47 3.63 -8.69
C GLN A 221 8.96 3.85 -8.56
N ASP A 222 8.16 3.20 -9.40
CA ASP A 222 6.71 3.40 -9.42
C ASP A 222 5.94 2.23 -8.78
N GLU A 223 4.81 2.56 -8.16
CA GLU A 223 3.90 1.59 -7.59
C GLU A 223 3.21 0.79 -8.70
N VAL A 224 3.43 -0.53 -8.74
CA VAL A 224 2.78 -1.44 -9.69
C VAL A 224 1.36 -1.78 -9.25
N PHE A 225 1.16 -1.97 -7.94
CA PHE A 225 -0.08 -2.39 -7.29
C PHE A 225 -0.61 -3.71 -7.86
N GLY A 226 0.26 -4.71 -7.84
CA GLY A 226 0.01 -6.05 -8.41
C GLY A 226 1.03 -7.07 -7.93
N PRO A 227 0.88 -8.36 -8.29
CA PRO A 227 1.69 -9.46 -7.76
C PRO A 227 3.10 -9.50 -8.39
N VAL A 228 3.85 -8.43 -8.19
CA VAL A 228 5.18 -8.23 -8.78
C VAL A 228 6.14 -7.69 -7.75
N VAL A 229 7.23 -8.41 -7.55
CA VAL A 229 8.34 -8.02 -6.68
C VAL A 229 9.63 -7.88 -7.47
N THR A 230 10.43 -6.87 -7.13
CA THR A 230 11.78 -6.69 -7.68
C THR A 230 12.82 -7.09 -6.65
N VAL A 231 13.93 -7.70 -7.09
CA VAL A 231 15.06 -8.07 -6.23
C VAL A 231 16.33 -7.47 -6.81
N GLN A 232 17.02 -6.65 -6.02
CA GLN A 232 18.25 -5.95 -6.40
C GLN A 232 19.40 -6.38 -5.50
N ARG A 233 20.61 -6.51 -6.06
CA ARG A 233 21.84 -6.75 -5.31
C ARG A 233 22.50 -5.43 -4.97
N ALA A 234 22.62 -5.10 -3.70
CA ALA A 234 23.45 -3.98 -3.25
C ALA A 234 24.92 -4.39 -3.12
N LYS A 235 25.80 -3.41 -3.16
CA LYS A 235 27.25 -3.59 -2.99
C LYS A 235 27.69 -3.41 -1.54
N SER A 236 26.93 -2.67 -0.75
CA SER A 236 27.20 -2.40 0.67
C SER A 236 25.91 -2.07 1.44
N ASP A 237 26.02 -2.07 2.77
CA ASP A 237 24.92 -1.68 3.67
C ASP A 237 24.48 -0.23 3.43
N GLU A 238 25.42 0.67 3.14
CA GLU A 238 25.13 2.08 2.82
C GLU A 238 24.30 2.21 1.55
N GLN A 239 24.65 1.45 0.52
CA GLN A 239 23.87 1.46 -0.74
C GLN A 239 22.48 0.89 -0.56
N MET A 240 22.29 -0.09 0.34
CA MET A 240 20.94 -0.60 0.66
C MET A 240 20.05 0.53 1.21
N VAL A 241 20.57 1.32 2.15
CA VAL A 241 19.84 2.46 2.75
C VAL A 241 19.63 3.58 1.72
N GLU A 242 20.65 3.90 0.93
CA GLU A 242 20.56 4.88 -0.15
C GLU A 242 19.44 4.49 -1.14
N TRP A 243 19.47 3.28 -1.66
CA TRP A 243 18.47 2.79 -2.60
C TRP A 243 17.07 2.70 -1.97
N ALA A 244 16.97 2.30 -0.71
CA ALA A 244 15.68 2.30 -0.02
C ALA A 244 15.06 3.70 -0.01
N ASN A 245 15.85 4.72 0.34
CA ASN A 245 15.40 6.11 0.43
C ASN A 245 15.24 6.82 -0.93
N ASP A 246 15.91 6.33 -1.98
CA ASP A 246 15.80 6.85 -3.35
C ASP A 246 14.48 6.38 -4.00
N CYS A 247 13.39 6.93 -3.47
CA CYS A 247 12.03 6.71 -3.92
C CYS A 247 11.14 7.88 -3.49
N LYS A 248 10.16 8.21 -4.32
CA LYS A 248 9.19 9.27 -4.00
C LYS A 248 8.20 8.90 -2.89
N PHE A 249 8.09 7.61 -2.57
CA PHE A 249 7.22 7.08 -1.53
C PHE A 249 7.93 6.91 -0.19
N GLY A 250 7.17 6.84 0.89
CA GLY A 250 7.69 6.65 2.23
C GLY A 250 6.65 6.09 3.21
N LEU A 251 5.83 5.11 2.79
CA LEU A 251 4.79 4.54 3.65
C LEU A 251 5.37 3.51 4.62
N ALA A 252 5.90 2.42 4.10
CA ALA A 252 6.40 1.31 4.90
C ALA A 252 7.72 0.76 4.35
N SER A 253 8.49 0.08 5.22
CA SER A 253 9.73 -0.61 4.90
C SER A 253 10.01 -1.73 5.89
N SER A 254 10.89 -2.66 5.55
CA SER A 254 11.36 -3.65 6.51
C SER A 254 12.86 -3.92 6.40
N ILE A 255 13.44 -4.39 7.52
CA ILE A 255 14.87 -4.68 7.68
C ILE A 255 15.00 -6.11 8.21
N TRP A 256 15.88 -6.89 7.60
CA TRP A 256 16.16 -8.27 7.97
C TRP A 256 17.63 -8.40 8.32
N THR A 257 17.94 -8.60 9.60
CA THR A 257 19.31 -8.73 10.15
C THR A 257 19.28 -9.37 11.53
N ASN A 258 20.34 -10.10 11.89
CA ASN A 258 20.54 -10.59 13.25
C ASN A 258 21.32 -9.60 14.13
N ASP A 259 21.79 -8.48 13.57
CA ASP A 259 22.51 -7.43 14.30
C ASP A 259 21.53 -6.33 14.77
N VAL A 260 21.25 -6.32 16.07
CA VAL A 260 20.36 -5.36 16.71
C VAL A 260 20.85 -3.90 16.55
N ALA A 261 22.17 -3.69 16.61
CA ALA A 261 22.73 -2.35 16.45
C ALA A 261 22.52 -1.82 15.01
N ARG A 262 22.72 -2.70 14.02
CA ARG A 262 22.40 -2.40 12.62
C ARG A 262 20.91 -2.12 12.45
N ALA A 263 20.03 -2.94 13.01
CA ALA A 263 18.59 -2.75 12.92
C ALA A 263 18.18 -1.36 13.39
N PHE A 264 18.61 -0.91 14.57
CA PHE A 264 18.32 0.43 15.08
C PHE A 264 18.96 1.56 14.25
N LYS A 265 20.21 1.39 13.82
CA LYS A 265 20.89 2.39 12.98
C LYS A 265 20.18 2.59 11.65
N VAL A 266 19.82 1.50 10.98
CA VAL A 266 19.15 1.53 9.68
C VAL A 266 17.71 2.04 9.82
N SER A 267 16.95 1.59 10.83
CA SER A 267 15.58 2.08 11.08
C SER A 267 15.52 3.60 11.20
N LYS A 268 16.49 4.21 11.89
CA LYS A 268 16.58 5.68 12.02
C LYS A 268 16.94 6.39 10.72
N ALA A 269 17.65 5.71 9.82
CA ALA A 269 18.08 6.28 8.54
C ALA A 269 17.01 6.16 7.44
N LEU A 270 16.06 5.24 7.58
CA LEU A 270 14.99 5.02 6.61
C LEU A 270 13.92 6.11 6.70
N GLN A 271 13.52 6.64 5.54
CA GLN A 271 12.52 7.72 5.42
C GLN A 271 11.12 7.12 5.13
N PHE A 272 10.63 6.31 6.07
CA PHE A 272 9.34 5.63 5.98
C PHE A 272 8.58 5.75 7.29
N GLY A 273 7.26 5.83 7.20
CA GLY A 273 6.41 5.98 8.37
C GLY A 273 6.36 4.74 9.26
N THR A 274 6.47 3.56 8.65
CA THR A 274 6.59 2.28 9.36
C THR A 274 7.87 1.57 8.95
N VAL A 275 8.62 1.04 9.94
CA VAL A 275 9.80 0.21 9.74
C VAL A 275 9.67 -1.05 10.57
N TRP A 276 9.51 -2.19 9.93
CA TRP A 276 9.54 -3.49 10.59
C TRP A 276 10.97 -4.05 10.66
N VAL A 277 11.25 -4.82 11.68
CA VAL A 277 12.52 -5.53 11.83
C VAL A 277 12.25 -7.02 11.95
N ASN A 278 12.81 -7.82 11.03
CA ASN A 278 12.61 -9.26 10.89
C ASN A 278 11.12 -9.66 10.79
N ASP A 279 10.33 -8.78 10.23
CA ASP A 279 8.89 -8.94 10.02
C ASP A 279 8.41 -8.06 8.86
N HIS A 280 7.14 -8.24 8.45
CA HIS A 280 6.42 -7.36 7.54
C HIS A 280 4.92 -7.53 7.75
N PHE A 281 4.12 -6.45 7.67
CA PHE A 281 2.68 -6.39 7.88
C PHE A 281 2.17 -6.43 9.33
N THR A 282 2.97 -6.69 10.33
CA THR A 282 2.50 -6.64 11.71
C THR A 282 2.08 -5.21 12.08
N LEU A 283 0.81 -5.04 12.40
CA LEU A 283 0.23 -3.77 12.84
C LEU A 283 -0.34 -3.93 14.25
N ALA A 284 -0.19 -2.89 15.06
CA ALA A 284 -0.79 -2.78 16.38
C ALA A 284 -1.54 -1.46 16.47
N SER A 285 -2.77 -1.50 16.99
CA SER A 285 -3.66 -0.33 17.07
C SER A 285 -3.08 0.83 17.89
N GLU A 286 -2.14 0.54 18.77
CA GLU A 286 -1.43 1.52 19.60
C GLU A 286 -0.29 2.23 18.86
N MET A 287 0.13 1.71 17.71
CA MET A 287 1.25 2.24 16.94
C MET A 287 0.75 3.06 15.76
N PRO A 288 1.33 4.25 15.51
CA PRO A 288 0.89 5.11 14.41
C PRO A 288 1.26 4.48 13.06
N HIS A 289 0.32 4.53 12.12
CA HIS A 289 0.53 4.15 10.73
C HIS A 289 0.31 5.37 9.83
N GLY A 290 1.18 5.58 8.83
CA GLY A 290 1.02 6.67 7.87
C GLY A 290 2.32 7.08 7.19
N GLY A 291 2.20 7.68 6.01
CA GLY A 291 3.30 7.93 5.10
C GLY A 291 4.18 9.13 5.41
N PHE A 292 5.33 9.14 4.71
CA PHE A 292 6.20 10.27 4.47
C PHE A 292 6.20 10.58 2.97
N LYS A 293 6.79 11.68 2.55
CA LYS A 293 6.98 12.06 1.14
C LYS A 293 5.63 12.04 0.37
N GLN A 294 5.59 11.38 -0.81
CA GLN A 294 4.37 11.31 -1.62
C GLN A 294 3.42 10.16 -1.23
N SER A 295 3.72 9.44 -0.16
CA SER A 295 2.76 8.52 0.47
C SER A 295 1.75 9.24 1.36
N GLY A 296 1.86 10.55 1.51
CA GLY A 296 0.90 11.37 2.20
C GLY A 296 1.31 11.80 3.61
N TYR A 297 0.32 12.20 4.39
CA TYR A 297 0.48 12.69 5.77
C TYR A 297 -0.82 12.50 6.56
N GLY A 298 -0.73 12.63 7.87
CA GLY A 298 -1.69 12.13 8.83
C GLY A 298 -1.22 10.80 9.41
N LYS A 299 -1.82 10.36 10.48
CA LYS A 299 -1.53 9.06 11.10
C LYS A 299 -2.80 8.33 11.47
N ASP A 300 -3.00 7.17 10.88
CA ASP A 300 -3.98 6.21 11.34
C ASP A 300 -3.49 5.55 12.62
N GLN A 301 -4.41 4.98 13.38
CA GLN A 301 -4.13 4.29 14.63
C GLN A 301 -3.49 5.18 15.70
N SER A 302 -3.26 4.65 16.91
CA SER A 302 -2.68 5.34 18.05
C SER A 302 -3.41 6.62 18.48
N MET A 303 -2.84 7.33 19.44
CA MET A 303 -3.34 8.65 19.88
C MET A 303 -3.22 9.73 18.79
N TYR A 304 -2.29 9.57 17.84
CA TYR A 304 -2.12 10.54 16.75
C TYR A 304 -3.33 10.61 15.82
N ALA A 305 -4.04 9.49 15.61
CA ALA A 305 -5.30 9.50 14.85
C ALA A 305 -6.36 10.36 15.55
N LEU A 306 -6.46 10.28 16.88
CA LEU A 306 -7.38 11.12 17.64
C LEU A 306 -7.05 12.61 17.50
N GLU A 307 -5.77 12.97 17.54
CA GLU A 307 -5.31 14.35 17.33
C GLU A 307 -5.60 14.84 15.89
N ASP A 308 -5.42 13.98 14.91
CA ASP A 308 -5.71 14.32 13.50
C ASP A 308 -7.20 14.64 13.27
N TYR A 309 -8.10 13.91 13.93
CA TYR A 309 -9.56 14.06 13.76
C TYR A 309 -10.21 15.00 14.77
N THR A 310 -9.45 15.65 15.64
CA THR A 310 -9.94 16.62 16.62
C THR A 310 -9.25 17.98 16.48
N VAL A 311 -9.81 19.01 17.12
CA VAL A 311 -9.26 20.36 17.11
C VAL A 311 -9.06 20.82 18.55
N ALA A 312 -7.83 21.18 18.90
CA ALA A 312 -7.53 21.79 20.19
C ALA A 312 -8.09 23.22 20.24
N LYS A 313 -8.82 23.55 21.30
CA LYS A 313 -9.33 24.89 21.58
C LYS A 313 -8.78 25.38 22.91
N HIS A 314 -8.20 26.56 22.92
CA HIS A 314 -7.80 27.24 24.17
C HIS A 314 -8.91 28.19 24.61
N ILE A 315 -9.31 28.08 25.86
CA ILE A 315 -10.27 29.00 26.50
C ILE A 315 -9.57 29.63 27.70
N MET A 316 -9.53 30.93 27.73
CA MET A 316 -9.00 31.69 28.86
C MET A 316 -10.09 32.60 29.42
N VAL A 317 -10.32 32.50 30.73
CA VAL A 317 -11.29 33.35 31.45
C VAL A 317 -10.52 34.24 32.43
N ARG A 318 -10.72 35.55 32.34
CA ARG A 318 -10.24 36.48 33.32
C ARG A 318 -11.21 36.45 34.53
N SER A 319 -10.69 36.07 35.71
CA SER A 319 -11.39 36.29 36.97
C SER A 319 -11.15 37.68 37.45
N GLU A 320 -12.17 38.40 37.89
CA GLU A 320 -12.02 39.67 38.59
C GLU A 320 -11.25 39.54 39.90
#